data_e8f84d2d68f025a5c4e4475c79edc20c
#
_entry.id   e8f84d2d68f025a5c4e4475c79edc20c
#
_cell.length_a   1.000
_cell.length_b   1.000
_cell.length_c   1.000
_cell.angle_alpha   90.00
_cell.angle_beta   90.00
_cell.angle_gamma   90.00
#
_symmetry.space_group_name_H-M   'P 1'
#
loop_
_entity.id
_entity.type
_entity.pdbx_description
1 polymer ?
#
loop_
_entity_poly.entity_id
_entity_poly.type
_entity_poly.pdbx_seq_one_letter_code
_entity_poly.pdbx_strand_id
1 'polypeptide(L)'
;MKKTWNRKFDQLFFINHKLSTSRFFRIFVFMNKAEVLKEIIEQRRSIFPKDYAETEISQGIIEEILHSATLAPNHKRTKPWRFKIFKGEEKAKLAFEMQEIYKSTQAPQVFLEKKYQDIGFKINKADAVVSIVVNFSGMVPEWEEIAAVSMAVQNMYLTCNANGVGCYWSSPKIVDHLKDSLAIEENQKCLGLFYMGNIDNGTI
;
A
#
# COMPACT_ATOMS: atom_id res chain seq x y z
N MET A 1 -18.75 30.32 27.29
CA MET A 1 -19.42 29.01 27.17
C MET A 1 -18.49 28.04 26.52
N LYS A 2 -17.85 27.15 27.29
CA LYS A 2 -16.95 26.09 26.80
C LYS A 2 -17.78 24.89 26.39
N LYS A 3 -17.85 24.52 25.10
CA LYS A 3 -18.42 23.25 24.64
C LYS A 3 -17.40 22.15 24.83
N THR A 4 -17.61 21.32 25.82
CA THR A 4 -16.89 20.07 26.04
C THR A 4 -17.28 19.06 24.97
N TRP A 5 -16.33 18.68 24.11
CA TRP A 5 -16.45 17.57 23.19
C TRP A 5 -16.13 16.27 23.93
N ASN A 6 -17.18 15.60 24.37
CA ASN A 6 -17.07 14.25 24.95
C ASN A 6 -17.81 13.29 24.02
N ARG A 7 -17.13 12.75 23.01
CA ARG A 7 -17.60 11.60 22.23
C ARG A 7 -16.70 10.41 22.53
N LYS A 8 -17.18 9.58 23.46
CA LYS A 8 -16.70 8.21 23.59
C LYS A 8 -17.18 7.44 22.37
N PHE A 9 -16.29 7.14 21.42
CA PHE A 9 -16.52 6.12 20.41
C PHE A 9 -15.78 4.87 20.88
N ASP A 10 -16.49 4.01 21.57
CA ASP A 10 -16.01 2.67 21.93
C ASP A 10 -16.23 1.76 20.71
N GLN A 11 -15.17 1.30 20.08
CA GLN A 11 -15.24 0.24 19.06
C GLN A 11 -15.26 -1.12 19.77
N LEU A 12 -16.29 -1.90 19.48
CA LEU A 12 -16.49 -3.27 19.96
C LEU A 12 -15.81 -4.26 19.01
N PHE A 13 -14.78 -4.94 19.48
CA PHE A 13 -14.19 -6.08 18.79
C PHE A 13 -14.67 -7.40 19.38
N PHE A 14 -15.10 -8.35 18.54
CA PHE A 14 -15.50 -9.69 18.94
C PHE A 14 -14.33 -10.66 18.74
N ILE A 15 -13.84 -11.24 19.82
CA ILE A 15 -12.86 -12.33 19.78
C ILE A 15 -13.62 -13.65 20.03
N ASN A 16 -13.67 -14.52 19.00
CA ASN A 16 -14.22 -15.86 19.14
C ASN A 16 -13.11 -16.81 19.62
N HIS A 17 -13.07 -17.10 20.93
CA HIS A 17 -12.32 -18.23 21.47
C HIS A 17 -13.22 -19.45 21.59
N LYS A 18 -12.96 -20.52 20.83
CA LYS A 18 -13.57 -21.84 21.03
C LYS A 18 -12.99 -22.45 22.31
N LEU A 19 -13.74 -22.34 23.40
CA LEU A 19 -13.57 -23.18 24.58
C LEU A 19 -14.71 -24.20 24.62
N SER A 20 -14.32 -25.47 24.83
CA SER A 20 -15.15 -26.66 24.94
C SER A 20 -16.35 -26.47 25.86
N THR A 21 -17.53 -26.88 25.35
CA THR A 21 -18.79 -27.23 26.02
C THR A 21 -19.21 -26.45 27.28
N SER A 22 -20.31 -25.69 27.13
CA SER A 22 -21.19 -25.12 28.13
C SER A 22 -20.79 -23.81 28.81
N ARG A 23 -20.88 -22.75 28.11
CA ARG A 23 -21.19 -21.33 28.43
C ARG A 23 -20.40 -20.44 27.55
N PHE A 24 -21.06 -19.83 26.57
CA PHE A 24 -20.47 -18.73 25.79
C PHE A 24 -20.32 -17.51 26.71
N PHE A 25 -19.14 -17.31 27.28
CA PHE A 25 -18.73 -16.04 27.84
C PHE A 25 -18.24 -15.18 26.69
N ARG A 26 -19.07 -14.21 26.25
CA ARG A 26 -18.60 -13.11 25.42
C ARG A 26 -17.75 -12.18 26.29
N ILE A 27 -16.43 -12.27 26.18
CA ILE A 27 -15.54 -11.29 26.79
C ILE A 27 -15.54 -10.06 25.86
N PHE A 28 -16.13 -8.95 26.34
CA PHE A 28 -16.01 -7.66 25.70
C PHE A 28 -14.69 -7.03 26.14
N VAL A 29 -13.69 -7.01 25.26
CA VAL A 29 -12.44 -6.28 25.49
C VAL A 29 -12.61 -4.87 24.93
N PHE A 30 -12.64 -3.87 25.77
CA PHE A 30 -12.56 -2.48 25.38
C PHE A 30 -11.08 -2.14 25.12
N MET A 31 -10.66 -2.19 23.86
CA MET A 31 -9.31 -1.73 23.52
C MET A 31 -9.28 -0.20 23.46
N ASN A 32 -8.31 0.40 24.15
CA ASN A 32 -8.03 1.83 24.06
C ASN A 32 -7.49 2.13 22.64
N LYS A 33 -7.97 3.23 22.03
CA LYS A 33 -7.51 3.64 20.68
C LYS A 33 -5.99 3.78 20.57
N ALA A 34 -5.32 4.22 21.64
CA ALA A 34 -3.88 4.33 21.67
C ALA A 34 -3.19 2.96 21.65
N GLU A 35 -3.76 1.95 22.30
CA GLU A 35 -3.26 0.58 22.29
C GLU A 35 -3.43 -0.07 20.93
N VAL A 36 -4.59 0.09 20.28
CA VAL A 36 -4.84 -0.39 18.91
C VAL A 36 -3.87 0.25 17.93
N LEU A 37 -3.71 1.57 17.98
CA LEU A 37 -2.78 2.28 17.10
C LEU A 37 -1.34 1.82 17.31
N LYS A 38 -0.92 1.65 18.57
CA LYS A 38 0.41 1.16 18.92
C LYS A 38 0.63 -0.23 18.33
N GLU A 39 -0.30 -1.14 18.51
CA GLU A 39 -0.23 -2.50 17.98
C GLU A 39 -0.07 -2.51 16.45
N ILE A 40 -0.90 -1.74 15.72
CA ILE A 40 -0.84 -1.63 14.28
C ILE A 40 0.54 -1.12 13.82
N ILE A 41 1.07 -0.09 14.48
CA ILE A 41 2.39 0.48 14.15
C ILE A 41 3.50 -0.52 14.43
N GLU A 42 3.48 -1.20 15.58
CA GLU A 42 4.50 -2.16 16.00
C GLU A 42 4.51 -3.42 15.15
N GLN A 43 3.36 -3.88 14.70
CA GLN A 43 3.22 -5.09 13.87
C GLN A 43 3.45 -4.85 12.38
N ARG A 44 3.31 -3.59 11.91
CA ARG A 44 3.48 -3.29 10.48
C ARG A 44 4.84 -3.77 9.95
N ARG A 45 4.80 -4.60 8.91
CA ARG A 45 5.99 -5.10 8.20
C ARG A 45 5.82 -4.86 6.69
N SER A 46 6.94 -4.83 5.97
CA SER A 46 6.92 -5.02 4.52
C SER A 46 6.87 -6.52 4.24
N ILE A 47 5.78 -6.95 3.62
CA ILE A 47 5.59 -8.35 3.21
C ILE A 47 5.73 -8.38 1.69
N PHE A 48 6.62 -9.24 1.21
CA PHE A 48 6.97 -9.29 -0.21
C PHE A 48 6.02 -10.18 -1.01
N PRO A 49 5.85 -9.93 -2.32
CA PRO A 49 4.91 -10.69 -3.15
C PRO A 49 5.08 -12.21 -3.12
N LYS A 50 6.28 -12.72 -2.89
CA LYS A 50 6.52 -14.18 -2.76
C LYS A 50 5.71 -14.83 -1.62
N ASP A 51 5.34 -14.03 -0.61
CA ASP A 51 4.64 -14.47 0.59
C ASP A 51 3.12 -14.17 0.51
N TYR A 52 2.61 -13.69 -0.64
CA TYR A 52 1.18 -13.43 -0.83
C TYR A 52 0.43 -14.71 -1.17
N ALA A 53 -0.78 -14.84 -0.63
CA ALA A 53 -1.74 -15.87 -0.99
C ALA A 53 -2.29 -15.68 -2.41
N GLU A 54 -2.91 -16.73 -2.96
CA GLU A 54 -3.57 -16.68 -4.29
C GLU A 54 -5.00 -16.11 -4.24
N THR A 55 -5.42 -15.57 -3.09
CA THR A 55 -6.76 -15.02 -2.91
C THR A 55 -6.79 -13.52 -3.20
N GLU A 56 -7.91 -13.05 -3.73
CA GLU A 56 -8.09 -11.63 -4.05
C GLU A 56 -8.42 -10.80 -2.80
N ILE A 57 -7.88 -9.58 -2.74
CA ILE A 57 -8.30 -8.57 -1.76
C ILE A 57 -9.67 -8.04 -2.20
N SER A 58 -10.63 -7.94 -1.27
CA SER A 58 -11.92 -7.38 -1.59
C SER A 58 -11.80 -5.93 -2.08
N GLN A 59 -12.65 -5.55 -3.04
CA GLN A 59 -12.66 -4.20 -3.60
C GLN A 59 -12.84 -3.12 -2.52
N GLY A 60 -13.69 -3.37 -1.52
CA GLY A 60 -13.91 -2.44 -0.42
C GLY A 60 -12.66 -2.18 0.43
N ILE A 61 -11.84 -3.21 0.67
CA ILE A 61 -10.56 -3.05 1.38
C ILE A 61 -9.57 -2.24 0.54
N ILE A 62 -9.49 -2.47 -0.77
CA ILE A 62 -8.63 -1.68 -1.66
C ILE A 62 -9.05 -0.19 -1.64
N GLU A 63 -10.34 0.08 -1.71
CA GLU A 63 -10.88 1.44 -1.64
C GLU A 63 -10.58 2.10 -0.29
N GLU A 64 -10.69 1.38 0.82
CA GLU A 64 -10.33 1.86 2.15
C GLU A 64 -8.84 2.22 2.24
N ILE A 65 -7.95 1.37 1.71
CA ILE A 65 -6.50 1.62 1.66
C ILE A 65 -6.20 2.89 0.87
N LEU A 66 -6.77 3.04 -0.33
CA LEU A 66 -6.56 4.23 -1.16
C LEU A 66 -7.18 5.48 -0.54
N HIS A 67 -8.35 5.36 0.10
CA HIS A 67 -8.96 6.47 0.82
C HIS A 67 -8.09 6.94 1.98
N SER A 68 -7.54 6.02 2.78
CA SER A 68 -6.66 6.37 3.91
C SER A 68 -5.46 7.21 3.48
N ALA A 69 -4.89 6.94 2.31
CA ALA A 69 -3.81 7.71 1.73
C ALA A 69 -4.22 9.18 1.53
N THR A 70 -5.46 9.45 1.11
CA THR A 70 -5.94 10.81 0.86
C THR A 70 -6.14 11.66 2.13
N LEU A 71 -6.09 11.03 3.30
CA LEU A 71 -6.22 11.67 4.60
C LEU A 71 -4.87 12.16 5.16
N ALA A 72 -3.77 11.96 4.44
CA ALA A 72 -2.46 12.42 4.84
C ALA A 72 -2.40 13.95 4.94
N PRO A 73 -1.64 14.51 5.91
CA PRO A 73 -1.43 15.94 5.99
C PRO A 73 -0.59 16.43 4.80
N ASN A 74 -0.90 17.62 4.33
CA ASN A 74 -0.14 18.28 3.27
C ASN A 74 -0.21 19.81 3.39
N HIS A 75 0.89 20.50 3.05
CA HIS A 75 0.97 21.94 3.14
C HIS A 75 0.10 22.57 2.03
N LYS A 76 -0.55 23.71 2.33
CA LYS A 76 -1.44 24.45 1.44
C LYS A 76 -2.53 23.62 0.75
N ARG A 77 -2.82 22.43 1.26
CA ARG A 77 -3.81 21.50 0.69
C ARG A 77 -3.55 21.15 -0.79
N THR A 78 -2.28 21.02 -1.16
CA THR A 78 -1.87 20.70 -2.54
C THR A 78 -2.34 19.32 -3.00
N LYS A 79 -2.57 18.39 -2.05
CA LYS A 79 -2.96 16.99 -2.32
C LYS A 79 -2.11 16.38 -3.43
N PRO A 80 -0.79 16.27 -3.23
CA PRO A 80 0.16 16.02 -4.29
C PRO A 80 0.17 14.57 -4.79
N TRP A 81 -0.53 13.67 -4.14
CA TRP A 81 -0.57 12.26 -4.50
C TRP A 81 -1.45 11.99 -5.73
N ARG A 82 -0.96 11.12 -6.61
CA ARG A 82 -1.72 10.50 -7.70
C ARG A 82 -1.48 9.00 -7.62
N PHE A 83 -2.56 8.23 -7.63
CA PHE A 83 -2.53 6.78 -7.53
C PHE A 83 -3.24 6.19 -8.75
N LYS A 84 -2.60 5.24 -9.41
CA LYS A 84 -3.22 4.39 -10.43
C LYS A 84 -3.08 2.94 -9.98
N ILE A 85 -4.20 2.23 -9.94
CA ILE A 85 -4.23 0.82 -9.58
C ILE A 85 -4.16 -0.06 -10.83
N PHE A 86 -3.42 -1.14 -10.74
CA PHE A 86 -3.27 -2.16 -11.76
C PHE A 86 -3.74 -3.50 -11.21
N LYS A 87 -4.73 -4.12 -11.88
CA LYS A 87 -5.25 -5.46 -11.60
C LYS A 87 -5.42 -6.22 -12.93
N GLY A 88 -5.56 -7.54 -12.85
CA GLY A 88 -5.85 -8.38 -14.00
C GLY A 88 -4.91 -8.14 -15.19
N GLU A 89 -5.46 -7.89 -16.37
CA GLU A 89 -4.70 -7.69 -17.60
C GLU A 89 -3.80 -6.45 -17.59
N GLU A 90 -4.24 -5.35 -16.97
CA GLU A 90 -3.41 -4.14 -16.87
C GLU A 90 -2.15 -4.40 -16.04
N LYS A 91 -2.26 -5.20 -14.99
CA LYS A 91 -1.14 -5.63 -14.18
C LYS A 91 -0.18 -6.52 -14.98
N ALA A 92 -0.70 -7.45 -15.77
CA ALA A 92 0.12 -8.31 -16.64
C ALA A 92 0.87 -7.50 -17.72
N LYS A 93 0.21 -6.49 -18.31
CA LYS A 93 0.85 -5.56 -19.24
C LYS A 93 1.97 -4.78 -18.58
N LEU A 94 1.75 -4.24 -17.36
CA LEU A 94 2.78 -3.55 -16.59
C LEU A 94 3.98 -4.47 -16.29
N ALA A 95 3.72 -5.73 -15.94
CA ALA A 95 4.78 -6.71 -15.68
C ALA A 95 5.67 -6.93 -16.90
N PHE A 96 5.05 -7.19 -18.04
CA PHE A 96 5.75 -7.39 -19.32
C PHE A 96 6.55 -6.13 -19.71
N GLU A 97 5.94 -4.96 -19.65
CA GLU A 97 6.61 -3.70 -19.98
C GLU A 97 7.84 -3.46 -19.10
N MET A 98 7.73 -3.64 -17.79
CA MET A 98 8.87 -3.48 -16.89
C MET A 98 9.98 -4.49 -17.17
N GLN A 99 9.65 -5.72 -17.57
CA GLN A 99 10.63 -6.71 -17.99
C GLN A 99 11.36 -6.24 -19.26
N GLU A 100 10.64 -5.77 -20.27
CA GLU A 100 11.22 -5.30 -21.53
C GLU A 100 12.07 -4.02 -21.36
N ILE A 101 11.63 -3.09 -20.50
CA ILE A 101 12.43 -1.93 -20.15
C ILE A 101 13.72 -2.38 -19.45
N TYR A 102 13.66 -3.31 -18.49
CA TYR A 102 14.87 -3.84 -17.85
C TYR A 102 15.81 -4.45 -18.89
N LYS A 103 15.30 -5.27 -19.81
CA LYS A 103 16.09 -5.92 -20.86
C LYS A 103 16.73 -4.92 -21.80
N SER A 104 16.00 -3.90 -22.24
CA SER A 104 16.49 -2.90 -23.20
C SER A 104 17.44 -1.87 -22.59
N THR A 105 17.34 -1.60 -21.28
CA THR A 105 18.17 -0.62 -20.58
C THR A 105 19.47 -1.19 -19.98
N GLN A 106 19.63 -2.53 -19.98
CA GLN A 106 20.84 -3.17 -19.47
C GLN A 106 21.80 -3.53 -20.62
N ALA A 107 23.10 -3.27 -20.41
CA ALA A 107 24.09 -3.81 -21.30
C ALA A 107 24.12 -5.36 -21.20
N PRO A 108 24.39 -6.09 -22.30
CA PRO A 108 24.33 -7.55 -22.30
C PRO A 108 25.15 -8.23 -21.18
N GLN A 109 26.27 -7.62 -20.79
CA GLN A 109 27.21 -8.16 -19.79
C GLN A 109 26.65 -8.04 -18.34
N VAL A 110 25.69 -7.15 -18.10
CA VAL A 110 25.09 -6.92 -16.79
C VAL A 110 23.63 -7.34 -16.71
N PHE A 111 23.07 -7.83 -17.81
CA PHE A 111 21.73 -8.41 -17.83
C PHE A 111 21.70 -9.70 -17.03
N LEU A 112 20.74 -9.80 -16.11
CA LEU A 112 20.53 -10.97 -15.28
C LEU A 112 19.14 -11.54 -15.56
N GLU A 113 19.08 -12.72 -16.17
CA GLU A 113 17.84 -13.43 -16.45
C GLU A 113 16.96 -13.58 -15.19
N LYS A 114 17.57 -13.95 -14.06
CA LYS A 114 16.86 -14.04 -12.77
C LYS A 114 16.15 -12.75 -12.40
N LYS A 115 16.80 -11.59 -12.60
CA LYS A 115 16.22 -10.29 -12.26
C LYS A 115 15.07 -9.94 -13.22
N TYR A 116 15.20 -10.27 -14.51
CA TYR A 116 14.13 -10.14 -15.49
C TYR A 116 12.90 -10.94 -15.05
N GLN A 117 13.06 -12.21 -14.68
CA GLN A 117 11.99 -13.05 -14.20
C GLN A 117 11.39 -12.56 -12.86
N ASP A 118 12.23 -12.12 -11.90
CA ASP A 118 11.80 -11.58 -10.61
C ASP A 118 10.92 -10.33 -10.76
N ILE A 119 11.18 -9.47 -11.77
CA ILE A 119 10.37 -8.28 -12.06
C ILE A 119 8.94 -8.72 -12.41
N GLY A 120 8.81 -9.60 -13.40
CA GLY A 120 7.50 -10.11 -13.83
C GLY A 120 6.79 -10.88 -12.70
N PHE A 121 7.52 -11.75 -12.00
CA PHE A 121 6.98 -12.53 -10.89
C PHE A 121 6.35 -11.67 -9.81
N LYS A 122 7.05 -10.63 -9.32
CA LYS A 122 6.56 -9.77 -8.25
C LYS A 122 5.25 -9.07 -8.60
N ILE A 123 5.15 -8.56 -9.83
CA ILE A 123 3.95 -7.86 -10.28
C ILE A 123 2.80 -8.85 -10.45
N ASN A 124 3.03 -9.98 -11.11
CA ASN A 124 1.99 -10.97 -11.37
C ASN A 124 1.50 -11.66 -10.08
N LYS A 125 2.39 -11.89 -9.12
CA LYS A 125 2.05 -12.52 -7.83
C LYS A 125 1.22 -11.61 -6.91
N ALA A 126 1.40 -10.29 -6.99
CA ALA A 126 0.56 -9.35 -6.26
C ALA A 126 -0.90 -9.40 -6.76
N ASP A 127 -1.88 -9.27 -5.88
CA ASP A 127 -3.28 -9.10 -6.31
C ASP A 127 -3.48 -7.74 -6.97
N ALA A 128 -2.95 -6.69 -6.37
CA ALA A 128 -2.98 -5.34 -6.91
C ALA A 128 -1.63 -4.65 -6.80
N VAL A 129 -1.33 -3.79 -7.77
CA VAL A 129 -0.17 -2.89 -7.76
C VAL A 129 -0.67 -1.47 -7.94
N VAL A 130 -0.16 -0.54 -7.13
CA VAL A 130 -0.52 0.88 -7.19
C VAL A 130 0.71 1.71 -7.53
N SER A 131 0.65 2.54 -8.58
CA SER A 131 1.70 3.53 -8.81
C SER A 131 1.60 4.67 -7.82
N ILE A 132 2.73 5.05 -7.22
CA ILE A 132 2.85 6.17 -6.30
C ILE A 132 3.48 7.33 -7.06
N VAL A 133 2.66 8.32 -7.40
CA VAL A 133 3.10 9.48 -8.17
C VAL A 133 2.91 10.75 -7.35
N VAL A 134 3.94 11.60 -7.30
CA VAL A 134 3.85 12.95 -6.77
C VAL A 134 3.57 13.93 -7.90
N ASN A 135 2.67 14.88 -7.65
CA ASN A 135 2.37 16.00 -8.52
C ASN A 135 2.89 17.29 -7.87
N PHE A 136 3.88 17.91 -8.46
CA PHE A 136 4.46 19.15 -7.96
C PHE A 136 3.59 20.35 -8.35
N SER A 137 3.05 21.03 -7.33
CA SER A 137 2.14 22.16 -7.54
C SER A 137 2.85 23.47 -7.85
N GLY A 138 4.15 23.56 -7.57
CA GLY A 138 4.91 24.82 -7.60
C GLY A 138 4.57 25.80 -6.47
N MET A 139 3.61 25.49 -5.60
CA MET A 139 3.17 26.38 -4.50
C MET A 139 3.99 26.19 -3.21
N VAL A 140 4.69 25.10 -3.10
CA VAL A 140 5.53 24.70 -1.95
C VAL A 140 6.80 24.05 -2.47
N PRO A 141 7.87 23.92 -1.65
CA PRO A 141 9.05 23.15 -2.03
C PRO A 141 8.71 21.69 -2.35
N GLU A 142 9.33 21.13 -3.39
CA GLU A 142 9.07 19.75 -3.86
C GLU A 142 9.21 18.70 -2.75
N TRP A 143 10.19 18.86 -1.85
CA TRP A 143 10.41 17.92 -0.74
C TRP A 143 9.21 17.83 0.21
N GLU A 144 8.43 18.92 0.38
CA GLU A 144 7.22 18.90 1.21
C GLU A 144 6.12 18.05 0.56
N GLU A 145 6.01 18.09 -0.76
CA GLU A 145 5.04 17.28 -1.49
C GLU A 145 5.46 15.81 -1.54
N ILE A 146 6.76 15.53 -1.68
CA ILE A 146 7.29 14.16 -1.54
C ILE A 146 7.02 13.64 -0.12
N ALA A 147 7.25 14.45 0.92
CA ALA A 147 6.96 14.07 2.31
C ALA A 147 5.46 13.79 2.51
N ALA A 148 4.57 14.60 1.93
CA ALA A 148 3.13 14.39 2.00
C ALA A 148 2.71 13.07 1.33
N VAL A 149 3.27 12.74 0.15
CA VAL A 149 3.04 11.45 -0.52
C VAL A 149 3.59 10.30 0.31
N SER A 150 4.75 10.46 0.97
CA SER A 150 5.31 9.44 1.86
C SER A 150 4.42 9.19 3.09
N MET A 151 3.82 10.22 3.67
CA MET A 151 2.82 10.09 4.73
C MET A 151 1.54 9.39 4.23
N ALA A 152 1.11 9.67 3.00
CA ALA A 152 -0.01 8.96 2.37
C ALA A 152 0.30 7.46 2.22
N VAL A 153 1.50 7.10 1.78
CA VAL A 153 1.92 5.69 1.70
C VAL A 153 2.00 5.04 3.08
N GLN A 154 2.43 5.78 4.12
CA GLN A 154 2.41 5.26 5.50
C GLN A 154 0.97 4.94 5.95
N ASN A 155 -0.01 5.79 5.62
CA ASN A 155 -1.41 5.48 5.89
C ASN A 155 -1.84 4.19 5.19
N MET A 156 -1.46 3.99 3.90
CA MET A 156 -1.73 2.74 3.19
C MET A 156 -1.14 1.53 3.92
N TYR A 157 0.12 1.62 4.38
CA TYR A 157 0.77 0.55 5.13
C TYR A 157 0.02 0.17 6.40
N LEU A 158 -0.40 1.17 7.19
CA LEU A 158 -1.13 0.95 8.45
C LEU A 158 -2.51 0.34 8.17
N THR A 159 -3.21 0.82 7.13
CA THR A 159 -4.52 0.29 6.74
C THR A 159 -4.40 -1.13 6.19
N CYS A 160 -3.36 -1.44 5.40
CA CYS A 160 -3.08 -2.81 4.97
C CYS A 160 -2.89 -3.73 6.18
N ASN A 161 -2.03 -3.33 7.14
CA ASN A 161 -1.78 -4.13 8.34
C ASN A 161 -3.05 -4.36 9.17
N ALA A 162 -3.88 -3.34 9.34
CA ALA A 162 -5.14 -3.43 10.07
C ALA A 162 -6.17 -4.37 9.40
N ASN A 163 -6.06 -4.57 8.07
CA ASN A 163 -6.93 -5.44 7.28
C ASN A 163 -6.30 -6.80 6.94
N GLY A 164 -5.14 -7.15 7.49
CA GLY A 164 -4.46 -8.42 7.20
C GLY A 164 -3.95 -8.52 5.75
N VAL A 165 -3.69 -7.38 5.10
CA VAL A 165 -3.17 -7.30 3.74
C VAL A 165 -1.65 -7.13 3.78
N GLY A 166 -0.93 -8.04 3.12
CA GLY A 166 0.49 -7.90 2.89
C GLY A 166 0.77 -6.78 1.89
N CYS A 167 1.78 -5.95 2.18
CA CYS A 167 2.12 -4.86 1.28
C CYS A 167 3.61 -4.51 1.33
N TYR A 168 4.07 -3.89 0.22
CA TYR A 168 5.46 -3.51 0.05
C TYR A 168 5.60 -2.39 -0.97
N TRP A 169 6.33 -1.33 -0.64
CA TRP A 169 6.67 -0.24 -1.56
C TRP A 169 8.06 -0.45 -2.15
N SER A 170 8.15 -0.49 -3.48
CA SER A 170 9.39 -0.60 -4.24
C SER A 170 9.60 0.63 -5.12
N SER A 171 10.83 1.15 -5.13
CA SER A 171 11.22 2.30 -5.96
C SER A 171 12.40 1.94 -6.89
N PRO A 172 12.23 0.99 -7.81
CA PRO A 172 13.30 0.63 -8.76
C PRO A 172 13.49 1.75 -9.79
N LYS A 173 14.73 2.01 -10.22
CA LYS A 173 15.03 3.03 -11.24
C LYS A 173 14.25 2.87 -12.54
N ILE A 174 13.83 1.65 -12.85
CA ILE A 174 13.04 1.33 -14.04
C ILE A 174 11.71 2.09 -14.12
N VAL A 175 11.16 2.55 -12.99
CA VAL A 175 9.90 3.33 -12.99
C VAL A 175 10.04 4.68 -13.69
N ASP A 176 11.26 5.20 -13.82
CA ASP A 176 11.53 6.44 -14.55
C ASP A 176 11.26 6.31 -16.07
N HIS A 177 11.18 5.08 -16.58
CA HIS A 177 10.89 4.76 -17.99
C HIS A 177 9.40 4.45 -18.25
N LEU A 178 8.55 4.46 -17.21
CA LEU A 178 7.12 4.14 -17.32
C LEU A 178 6.24 5.40 -17.56
N LYS A 179 6.80 6.51 -18.03
CA LYS A 179 6.08 7.79 -18.16
C LYS A 179 4.78 7.65 -18.95
N ASP A 180 4.85 6.99 -20.11
CA ASP A 180 3.69 6.83 -21.01
C ASP A 180 2.62 5.93 -20.41
N SER A 181 3.01 4.77 -19.87
CA SER A 181 2.09 3.79 -19.28
C SER A 181 1.43 4.28 -18.00
N LEU A 182 2.13 5.13 -17.25
CA LEU A 182 1.61 5.78 -16.06
C LEU A 182 0.90 7.11 -16.36
N ALA A 183 0.94 7.58 -17.62
CA ALA A 183 0.44 8.88 -18.04
C ALA A 183 0.98 10.04 -17.16
N ILE A 184 2.31 10.05 -16.95
CA ILE A 184 2.98 11.01 -16.06
C ILE A 184 3.21 12.33 -16.81
N GLU A 185 2.68 13.43 -16.26
CA GLU A 185 2.86 14.79 -16.73
C GLU A 185 4.24 15.37 -16.35
N GLU A 186 4.65 16.50 -16.97
CA GLU A 186 5.97 17.12 -16.75
C GLU A 186 6.22 17.50 -15.28
N ASN A 187 5.18 17.93 -14.56
CA ASN A 187 5.24 18.31 -13.15
C ASN A 187 5.01 17.12 -12.20
N GLN A 188 5.10 15.89 -12.71
CA GLN A 188 4.86 14.67 -11.93
C GLN A 188 6.10 13.76 -11.93
N LYS A 189 6.22 12.99 -10.85
CA LYS A 189 7.28 11.99 -10.71
C LYS A 189 6.73 10.71 -10.07
N CYS A 190 7.04 9.56 -10.66
CA CYS A 190 6.77 8.28 -10.03
C CYS A 190 7.79 8.03 -8.92
N LEU A 191 7.30 7.80 -7.71
CA LEU A 191 8.11 7.45 -6.54
C LEU A 191 8.24 5.94 -6.33
N GLY A 192 7.57 5.15 -7.15
CA GLY A 192 7.61 3.69 -7.10
C GLY A 192 6.25 3.04 -7.23
N LEU A 193 6.23 1.75 -6.95
CA LEU A 193 5.06 0.88 -7.02
C LEU A 193 4.79 0.27 -5.64
N PHE A 194 3.53 0.26 -5.23
CA PHE A 194 3.05 -0.34 -4.00
C PHE A 194 2.30 -1.63 -4.33
N TYR A 195 2.84 -2.74 -3.88
CA TYR A 195 2.31 -4.08 -4.12
C TYR A 195 1.42 -4.49 -2.96
N MET A 196 0.29 -5.13 -3.26
CA MET A 196 -0.65 -5.63 -2.26
C MET A 196 -1.08 -7.04 -2.60
N GLY A 197 -1.30 -7.86 -1.57
CA GLY A 197 -1.83 -9.21 -1.68
C GLY A 197 -2.31 -9.72 -0.32
N ASN A 198 -3.26 -10.64 -0.31
CA ASN A 198 -3.62 -11.31 0.93
C ASN A 198 -2.44 -12.13 1.46
N ILE A 199 -2.41 -12.36 2.75
CA ILE A 199 -1.43 -13.23 3.42
C ILE A 199 -2.15 -14.39 4.08
N ASP A 200 -1.53 -15.56 4.08
CA ASP A 200 -2.08 -16.71 4.78
C ASP A 200 -1.99 -16.53 6.30
N ASN A 201 -3.04 -16.93 7.02
CA ASN A 201 -3.16 -16.86 8.48
C ASN A 201 -2.09 -17.71 9.18
N GLY A 202 -0.86 -17.39 9.08
CA GLY A 202 0.29 -18.11 9.65
C GLY A 202 1.62 -17.45 9.29
N THR A 203 1.58 -16.37 8.50
CA THR A 203 2.77 -15.69 8.00
C THR A 203 3.13 -14.44 8.84
N ILE A 204 2.34 -14.07 9.85
CA ILE A 204 2.57 -12.94 10.78
C ILE A 204 2.90 -13.46 12.17
#